data_9581a39535c7028a5444d2ac13b32091
#
_entry.id   9581a39535c7028a5444d2ac13b32091
#
_cell.length_a   1.000
_cell.length_b   1.000
_cell.length_c   1.000
_cell.angle_alpha   90.00
_cell.angle_beta   90.00
_cell.angle_gamma   90.00
#
_symmetry.space_group_name_H-M   'P 1'
#
loop_
_entity.id
_entity.type
_entity.pdbx_description
1 polymer ?
#
loop_
_entity_poly.entity_id
_entity_poly.type
_entity_poly.pdbx_seq_one_letter_code
_entity_poly.pdbx_strand_id
1 'polypeptide(L)'
;MEENQQEIKPSKIRISAMGMLAGREFLRCQLAVKLEKKFDNSPLILDVLDRLAAENLQSDHRYIEAFIRSRVARGQGRTRIRLDLKSRGADATLIEQLLDEAEVDWFELAKNTAHQKFGTDHHIDAKEKAKRMRFLQYRGFSFDQINYALND
;
A
#
# COMPACT_ATOMS: atom_id res chain seq x y z
N MET A 1 -25.28 15.78 -39.90
CA MET A 1 -24.11 16.05 -39.08
C MET A 1 -23.71 14.73 -38.44
N GLU A 2 -22.75 14.09 -39.00
CA GLU A 2 -22.14 12.93 -38.37
C GLU A 2 -21.19 13.47 -37.31
N GLU A 3 -21.57 13.34 -36.04
CA GLU A 3 -20.63 13.53 -34.96
C GLU A 3 -19.54 12.49 -35.17
N ASN A 4 -18.32 12.95 -35.41
CA ASN A 4 -17.14 12.14 -35.51
C ASN A 4 -16.83 11.58 -34.10
N GLN A 5 -17.63 10.61 -33.66
CA GLN A 5 -17.32 9.83 -32.50
C GLN A 5 -16.07 9.03 -32.85
N GLN A 6 -14.90 9.51 -32.37
CA GLN A 6 -13.69 8.71 -32.44
C GLN A 6 -13.95 7.41 -31.71
N GLU A 7 -14.03 6.34 -32.48
CA GLU A 7 -14.19 5.01 -31.94
C GLU A 7 -13.02 4.70 -31.00
N ILE A 8 -13.33 4.39 -29.73
CA ILE A 8 -12.33 4.02 -28.74
C ILE A 8 -11.83 2.63 -29.09
N LYS A 9 -10.53 2.52 -29.36
CA LYS A 9 -9.88 1.24 -29.66
C LYS A 9 -9.21 0.66 -28.41
N PRO A 10 -9.23 -0.68 -28.21
CA PRO A 10 -8.50 -1.31 -27.10
C PRO A 10 -7.04 -0.90 -27.03
N SER A 11 -6.40 -0.70 -28.18
CA SER A 11 -4.99 -0.28 -28.24
C SER A 11 -4.73 1.08 -27.59
N LYS A 12 -5.66 2.02 -27.69
CA LYS A 12 -5.53 3.34 -27.04
C LYS A 12 -5.63 3.22 -25.53
N ILE A 13 -6.55 2.40 -25.06
CA ILE A 13 -6.72 2.13 -23.62
C ILE A 13 -5.44 1.47 -23.08
N ARG A 14 -4.93 0.48 -23.81
CA ARG A 14 -3.70 -0.23 -23.44
C ARG A 14 -2.49 0.70 -23.36
N ILE A 15 -2.28 1.53 -24.35
CA ILE A 15 -1.17 2.51 -24.38
C ILE A 15 -1.25 3.45 -23.19
N SER A 16 -2.43 3.96 -22.89
CA SER A 16 -2.65 4.82 -21.72
C SER A 16 -2.31 4.11 -20.41
N ALA A 17 -2.81 2.88 -20.25
CA ALA A 17 -2.54 2.07 -19.06
C ALA A 17 -1.05 1.75 -18.91
N MET A 18 -0.38 1.36 -19.99
CA MET A 18 1.05 1.08 -19.98
C MET A 18 1.89 2.31 -19.63
N GLY A 19 1.48 3.48 -20.09
CA GLY A 19 2.12 4.74 -19.72
C GLY A 19 2.02 5.04 -18.23
N MET A 20 0.88 4.75 -17.62
CA MET A 20 0.71 4.88 -16.16
C MET A 20 1.57 3.86 -15.40
N LEU A 21 1.56 2.60 -15.84
CA LEU A 21 2.32 1.51 -15.21
C LEU A 21 3.85 1.67 -15.37
N ALA A 22 4.30 2.37 -16.37
CA ALA A 22 5.72 2.70 -16.54
C ALA A 22 6.23 3.62 -15.44
N GLY A 23 5.36 4.47 -14.87
CA GLY A 23 5.72 5.40 -13.81
C GLY A 23 5.74 4.79 -12.41
N ARG A 24 4.81 3.88 -12.14
CA ARG A 24 4.70 3.17 -10.85
C ARG A 24 3.77 1.97 -10.96
N GLU A 25 3.76 1.14 -9.93
CA GLU A 25 2.74 0.09 -9.79
C GLU A 25 1.38 0.69 -9.47
N PHE A 26 0.33 0.02 -9.95
CA PHE A 26 -1.07 0.33 -9.64
C PHE A 26 -1.80 -0.94 -9.25
N LEU A 27 -2.71 -0.83 -8.29
CA LEU A 27 -3.75 -1.83 -8.13
C LEU A 27 -4.67 -1.83 -9.35
N ARG A 28 -5.20 -2.99 -9.71
CA ARG A 28 -6.16 -3.09 -10.83
C ARG A 28 -7.33 -2.11 -10.66
N CYS A 29 -7.90 -2.02 -9.45
CA CYS A 29 -9.01 -1.12 -9.18
C CYS A 29 -8.63 0.36 -9.35
N GLN A 30 -7.42 0.75 -8.98
CA GLN A 30 -6.93 2.12 -9.19
C GLN A 30 -6.78 2.45 -10.67
N LEU A 31 -6.22 1.51 -11.42
CA LEU A 31 -6.03 1.66 -12.86
C LEU A 31 -7.38 1.72 -13.57
N ALA A 32 -8.33 0.88 -13.15
CA ALA A 32 -9.69 0.86 -13.67
C ALA A 32 -10.38 2.23 -13.52
N VAL A 33 -10.32 2.82 -12.33
CA VAL A 33 -10.93 4.14 -12.07
C VAL A 33 -10.34 5.21 -13.00
N LYS A 34 -9.04 5.23 -13.19
CA LYS A 34 -8.38 6.20 -14.08
C LYS A 34 -8.77 5.99 -15.54
N LEU A 35 -8.84 4.74 -15.99
CA LEU A 35 -9.22 4.42 -17.36
C LEU A 35 -10.69 4.69 -17.63
N GLU A 36 -11.57 4.37 -16.67
CA GLU A 36 -13.01 4.67 -16.78
C GLU A 36 -13.25 6.18 -16.94
N LYS A 37 -12.54 6.97 -16.18
CA LYS A 37 -12.63 8.43 -16.26
C LYS A 37 -12.11 8.96 -17.59
N LYS A 38 -11.00 8.41 -18.09
CA LYS A 38 -10.37 8.89 -19.34
C LYS A 38 -11.11 8.43 -20.58
N PHE A 39 -11.69 7.22 -20.57
CA PHE A 39 -12.32 6.59 -21.71
C PHE A 39 -13.83 6.40 -21.53
N ASP A 40 -14.44 7.22 -20.70
CA ASP A 40 -15.90 7.34 -20.55
C ASP A 40 -16.58 5.99 -20.28
N ASN A 41 -16.06 5.24 -19.30
CA ASN A 41 -16.58 3.92 -18.89
C ASN A 41 -16.71 2.93 -20.04
N SER A 42 -15.80 2.96 -21.00
CA SER A 42 -15.80 2.05 -22.14
C SER A 42 -15.88 0.58 -21.69
N PRO A 43 -16.74 -0.25 -22.32
CA PRO A 43 -16.80 -1.68 -22.00
C PRO A 43 -15.53 -2.46 -22.38
N LEU A 44 -14.61 -1.86 -23.13
CA LEU A 44 -13.34 -2.47 -23.53
C LEU A 44 -12.30 -2.45 -22.43
N ILE A 45 -12.49 -1.67 -21.36
CA ILE A 45 -11.50 -1.51 -20.27
C ILE A 45 -11.22 -2.83 -19.56
N LEU A 46 -12.26 -3.60 -19.26
CA LEU A 46 -12.11 -4.87 -18.53
C LEU A 46 -11.22 -5.86 -19.26
N ASP A 47 -11.40 -5.99 -20.57
CA ASP A 47 -10.57 -6.89 -21.39
C ASP A 47 -9.10 -6.43 -21.44
N VAL A 48 -8.86 -5.14 -21.56
CA VAL A 48 -7.50 -4.59 -21.50
C VAL A 48 -6.85 -4.87 -20.14
N LEU A 49 -7.57 -4.66 -19.04
CA LEU A 49 -7.07 -4.95 -17.69
C LEU A 49 -6.74 -6.44 -17.51
N ASP A 50 -7.61 -7.34 -18.02
CA ASP A 50 -7.38 -8.78 -17.97
C ASP A 50 -6.11 -9.17 -18.69
N ARG A 51 -5.86 -8.60 -19.86
CA ARG A 51 -4.65 -8.86 -20.64
C ARG A 51 -3.40 -8.34 -19.97
N LEU A 52 -3.45 -7.13 -19.41
CA LEU A 52 -2.32 -6.56 -18.69
C LEU A 52 -1.94 -7.40 -17.48
N ALA A 53 -2.93 -7.91 -16.76
CA ALA A 53 -2.71 -8.83 -15.65
C ALA A 53 -2.11 -10.16 -16.11
N ALA A 54 -2.67 -10.76 -17.17
CA ALA A 54 -2.19 -12.02 -17.73
C ALA A 54 -0.75 -11.93 -18.23
N GLU A 55 -0.36 -10.78 -18.75
CA GLU A 55 1.00 -10.50 -19.22
C GLU A 55 1.93 -10.03 -18.10
N ASN A 56 1.45 -10.00 -16.86
CA ASN A 56 2.18 -9.57 -15.67
C ASN A 56 2.69 -8.12 -15.75
N LEU A 57 2.06 -7.28 -16.56
CA LEU A 57 2.34 -5.86 -16.64
C LEU A 57 1.63 -5.07 -15.54
N GLN A 58 0.49 -5.57 -15.08
CA GLN A 58 -0.21 -5.09 -13.90
C GLN A 58 -0.28 -6.24 -12.89
N SER A 59 0.00 -5.97 -11.62
CA SER A 59 -0.02 -6.98 -10.56
C SER A 59 -0.35 -6.34 -9.21
N ASP A 60 -1.47 -6.73 -8.64
CA ASP A 60 -1.82 -6.34 -7.27
C ASP A 60 -0.80 -6.87 -6.26
N HIS A 61 -0.30 -8.07 -6.49
CA HIS A 61 0.74 -8.68 -5.67
C HIS A 61 1.99 -7.79 -5.59
N ARG A 62 2.52 -7.35 -6.72
CA ARG A 62 3.68 -6.45 -6.75
C ARG A 62 3.40 -5.11 -6.10
N TYR A 63 2.21 -4.55 -6.32
CA TYR A 63 1.82 -3.29 -5.68
C TYR A 63 1.87 -3.42 -4.15
N ILE A 64 1.26 -4.47 -3.62
CA ILE A 64 1.20 -4.70 -2.17
C ILE A 64 2.59 -4.96 -1.60
N GLU A 65 3.41 -5.78 -2.25
CA GLU A 65 4.79 -6.03 -1.81
C GLU A 65 5.61 -4.74 -1.73
N ALA A 66 5.56 -3.93 -2.77
CA ALA A 66 6.28 -2.66 -2.81
C ALA A 66 5.78 -1.69 -1.74
N PHE A 67 4.47 -1.66 -1.52
CA PHE A 67 3.85 -0.84 -0.48
C PHE A 67 4.33 -1.24 0.91
N ILE A 68 4.32 -2.54 1.20
CA ILE A 68 4.80 -3.06 2.49
C ILE A 68 6.26 -2.68 2.71
N ARG A 69 7.15 -2.93 1.73
CA ARG A 69 8.56 -2.57 1.85
C ARG A 69 8.76 -1.08 2.14
N SER A 70 8.05 -0.22 1.41
CA SER A 70 8.15 1.23 1.57
C SER A 70 7.71 1.68 2.97
N ARG A 71 6.61 1.13 3.46
CA ARG A 71 6.06 1.53 4.75
C ARG A 71 6.86 0.97 5.92
N VAL A 72 7.36 -0.24 5.82
CA VAL A 72 8.30 -0.81 6.80
C VAL A 72 9.56 0.04 6.91
N ALA A 73 10.11 0.46 5.78
CA ALA A 73 11.28 1.35 5.75
C ALA A 73 11.01 2.70 6.45
N ARG A 74 9.76 3.14 6.49
CA ARG A 74 9.33 4.35 7.20
C ARG A 74 8.95 4.12 8.66
N GLY A 75 9.09 2.90 9.16
CA GLY A 75 8.76 2.58 10.54
C GLY A 75 7.26 2.48 10.83
N GLN A 76 6.46 2.03 9.87
CA GLN A 76 5.04 1.77 10.09
C GLN A 76 4.80 0.33 10.49
N GLY A 77 3.86 0.13 11.41
CA GLY A 77 3.46 -1.17 11.90
C GLY A 77 2.43 -1.88 11.01
N ARG A 78 2.27 -3.17 11.24
CA ARG A 78 1.40 -4.05 10.44
C ARG A 78 -0.04 -3.53 10.34
N THR A 79 -0.62 -3.06 11.45
CA THR A 79 -2.01 -2.59 11.48
C THR A 79 -2.22 -1.39 10.58
N ARG A 80 -1.29 -0.43 10.60
CA ARG A 80 -1.36 0.77 9.76
C ARG A 80 -1.24 0.41 8.28
N ILE A 81 -0.28 -0.44 7.95
CA ILE A 81 -0.08 -0.90 6.57
C ILE A 81 -1.33 -1.60 6.05
N ARG A 82 -1.91 -2.51 6.85
CA ARG A 82 -3.15 -3.21 6.51
C ARG A 82 -4.30 -2.23 6.21
N LEU A 83 -4.53 -1.28 7.10
CA LEU A 83 -5.62 -0.32 6.97
C LEU A 83 -5.45 0.56 5.73
N ASP A 84 -4.24 1.04 5.48
CA ASP A 84 -3.95 1.88 4.32
C ASP A 84 -4.14 1.11 3.00
N LEU A 85 -3.72 -0.15 2.95
CA LEU A 85 -3.93 -1.00 1.77
C LEU A 85 -5.42 -1.29 1.53
N LYS A 86 -6.18 -1.58 2.58
CA LYS A 86 -7.63 -1.78 2.47
C LYS A 86 -8.33 -0.53 1.96
N SER A 87 -7.94 0.64 2.46
CA SER A 87 -8.52 1.92 2.03
C SER A 87 -8.26 2.22 0.56
N ARG A 88 -7.22 1.65 -0.02
CA ARG A 88 -6.88 1.77 -1.44
C ARG A 88 -7.56 0.74 -2.33
N GLY A 89 -8.27 -0.21 -1.73
CA GLY A 89 -9.02 -1.22 -2.46
C GLY A 89 -8.30 -2.55 -2.67
N ALA A 90 -7.19 -2.79 -1.98
CA ALA A 90 -6.48 -4.06 -2.05
C ALA A 90 -7.27 -5.18 -1.36
N ASP A 91 -7.17 -6.40 -1.89
CA ASP A 91 -7.86 -7.57 -1.36
C ASP A 91 -7.33 -7.95 0.03
N ALA A 92 -8.26 -8.13 0.99
CA ALA A 92 -7.91 -8.41 2.38
C ALA A 92 -7.10 -9.70 2.56
N THR A 93 -7.46 -10.76 1.85
CA THR A 93 -6.76 -12.04 1.92
C THR A 93 -5.33 -11.93 1.39
N LEU A 94 -5.16 -11.24 0.28
CA LEU A 94 -3.84 -11.03 -0.32
C LEU A 94 -2.96 -10.14 0.57
N ILE A 95 -3.52 -9.11 1.20
CA ILE A 95 -2.81 -8.28 2.17
C ILE A 95 -2.23 -9.13 3.30
N GLU A 96 -3.05 -9.97 3.93
CA GLU A 96 -2.59 -10.81 5.04
C GLU A 96 -1.51 -11.81 4.61
N GLN A 97 -1.72 -12.44 3.46
CA GLN A 97 -0.72 -13.36 2.89
C GLN A 97 0.63 -12.67 2.70
N LEU A 98 0.64 -11.50 2.10
CA LEU A 98 1.88 -10.78 1.79
C LEU A 98 2.52 -10.15 3.02
N LEU A 99 1.75 -9.74 4.02
CA LEU A 99 2.29 -9.32 5.30
C LEU A 99 2.99 -10.47 6.03
N ASP A 100 2.43 -11.67 5.98
CA ASP A 100 3.06 -12.86 6.56
C ASP A 100 4.35 -13.24 5.80
N GLU A 101 4.32 -13.21 4.49
CA GLU A 101 5.47 -13.56 3.63
C GLU A 101 6.61 -12.52 3.70
N ALA A 102 6.33 -11.31 4.12
CA ALA A 102 7.34 -10.24 4.23
C ALA A 102 8.40 -10.51 5.30
N GLU A 103 8.16 -11.45 6.21
CA GLU A 103 9.09 -11.86 7.27
C GLU A 103 9.64 -10.69 8.09
N VAL A 104 8.79 -9.73 8.42
CA VAL A 104 9.16 -8.56 9.23
C VAL A 104 9.08 -8.90 10.71
N ASP A 105 10.13 -8.60 11.45
CA ASP A 105 10.08 -8.60 12.90
C ASP A 105 9.46 -7.28 13.38
N TRP A 106 8.15 -7.31 13.60
CA TRP A 106 7.39 -6.12 13.99
C TRP A 106 7.77 -5.58 15.38
N PHE A 107 8.23 -6.44 16.28
CA PHE A 107 8.72 -6.04 17.60
C PHE A 107 10.00 -5.22 17.47
N GLU A 108 10.97 -5.72 16.71
CA GLU A 108 12.23 -5.01 16.47
C GLU A 108 11.99 -3.71 15.68
N LEU A 109 11.07 -3.74 14.73
CA LEU A 109 10.71 -2.53 13.97
C LEU A 109 10.14 -1.45 14.90
N ALA A 110 9.25 -1.82 15.83
CA ALA A 110 8.71 -0.89 16.81
C ALA A 110 9.81 -0.29 17.69
N LYS A 111 10.73 -1.13 18.16
CA LYS A 111 11.86 -0.70 18.99
C LYS A 111 12.77 0.28 18.22
N ASN A 112 13.17 -0.08 17.02
CA ASN A 112 14.01 0.78 16.17
C ASN A 112 13.32 2.10 15.84
N THR A 113 12.03 2.06 15.56
CA THR A 113 11.23 3.26 15.27
C THR A 113 11.19 4.20 16.49
N ALA A 114 10.99 3.66 17.68
CA ALA A 114 11.02 4.40 18.93
C ALA A 114 12.40 5.02 19.19
N HIS A 115 13.45 4.24 19.01
CA HIS A 115 14.83 4.70 19.23
C HIS A 115 15.22 5.83 18.26
N GLN A 116 14.81 5.74 17.01
CA GLN A 116 15.08 6.80 16.01
C GLN A 116 14.36 8.10 16.36
N LYS A 117 13.15 8.00 16.87
CA LYS A 117 12.33 9.19 17.19
C LYS A 117 12.73 9.82 18.53
N PHE A 118 12.95 9.01 19.56
CA PHE A 118 13.05 9.46 20.95
C PHE A 118 14.44 9.21 21.59
N GLY A 119 15.32 8.50 20.89
CA GLY A 119 16.58 8.07 21.49
C GLY A 119 16.41 6.83 22.37
N THR A 120 17.47 6.49 23.11
CA THR A 120 17.55 5.25 23.91
C THR A 120 17.47 5.48 25.41
N ASP A 121 17.12 6.70 25.84
CA ASP A 121 16.98 7.01 27.26
C ASP A 121 15.74 6.33 27.85
N HIS A 122 15.96 5.47 28.85
CA HIS A 122 14.91 4.73 29.55
C HIS A 122 14.41 5.45 30.82
N HIS A 123 15.05 6.52 31.23
CA HIS A 123 14.65 7.30 32.41
C HIS A 123 13.64 8.36 32.05
N ILE A 124 12.41 7.91 31.79
CA ILE A 124 11.31 8.79 31.38
C ILE A 124 10.17 8.72 32.39
N ASP A 125 9.46 9.83 32.56
CA ASP A 125 8.28 9.89 33.40
C ASP A 125 7.05 9.26 32.69
N ALA A 126 5.94 9.15 33.43
CA ALA A 126 4.72 8.55 32.91
C ALA A 126 4.14 9.34 31.74
N LYS A 127 4.28 10.67 31.73
CA LYS A 127 3.80 11.55 30.67
C LYS A 127 4.57 11.32 29.37
N GLU A 128 5.89 11.22 29.44
CA GLU A 128 6.74 10.94 28.29
C GLU A 128 6.48 9.53 27.77
N LYS A 129 6.32 8.54 28.66
CA LYS A 129 5.98 7.16 28.26
C LYS A 129 4.66 7.12 27.50
N ALA A 130 3.64 7.81 27.99
CA ALA A 130 2.34 7.89 27.31
C ALA A 130 2.45 8.51 25.93
N LYS A 131 3.27 9.55 25.77
CA LYS A 131 3.54 10.20 24.49
C LYS A 131 4.17 9.24 23.49
N ARG A 132 5.17 8.47 23.93
CA ARG A 132 5.86 7.47 23.09
C ARG A 132 4.92 6.33 22.69
N MET A 133 4.07 5.88 23.62
CA MET A 133 3.05 4.86 23.35
C MET A 133 2.06 5.33 22.27
N ARG A 134 1.56 6.55 22.36
CA ARG A 134 0.65 7.12 21.36
C ARG A 134 1.30 7.23 20.00
N PHE A 135 2.55 7.64 19.94
CA PHE A 135 3.32 7.71 18.70
C PHE A 135 3.38 6.35 18.02
N LEU A 136 3.75 5.30 18.75
CA LEU A 136 3.87 3.95 18.21
C LEU A 136 2.50 3.36 17.84
N GLN A 137 1.48 3.65 18.63
CA GLN A 137 0.11 3.24 18.29
C GLN A 137 -0.36 3.88 17.00
N TYR A 138 -0.11 5.16 16.81
CA TYR A 138 -0.42 5.88 15.57
C TYR A 138 0.33 5.30 14.37
N ARG A 139 1.57 4.86 14.58
CA ARG A 139 2.37 4.19 13.54
C ARG A 139 1.87 2.78 13.21
N GLY A 140 0.92 2.25 13.99
CA GLY A 140 0.26 0.98 13.68
C GLY A 140 0.82 -0.24 14.39
N PHE A 141 1.59 -0.05 15.46
CA PHE A 141 2.11 -1.15 16.27
C PHE A 141 1.08 -1.62 17.29
N SER A 142 1.09 -2.92 17.60
CA SER A 142 0.22 -3.51 18.61
C SER A 142 0.71 -3.15 20.03
N PHE A 143 -0.17 -3.36 21.00
CA PHE A 143 0.15 -3.13 22.42
C PHE A 143 1.39 -3.93 22.85
N ASP A 144 1.47 -5.20 22.47
CA ASP A 144 2.62 -6.05 22.80
C ASP A 144 3.92 -5.55 22.15
N GLN A 145 3.84 -5.11 20.92
CA GLN A 145 4.99 -4.54 20.21
C GLN A 145 5.46 -3.23 20.85
N ILE A 146 4.51 -2.40 21.27
CA ILE A 146 4.81 -1.14 21.97
C ILE A 146 5.47 -1.41 23.29
N ASN A 147 4.96 -2.35 24.08
CA ASN A 147 5.56 -2.74 25.34
C ASN A 147 6.98 -3.25 25.17
N TYR A 148 7.21 -4.10 24.18
CA TYR A 148 8.55 -4.57 23.83
C TYR A 148 9.48 -3.40 23.50
N ALA A 149 9.00 -2.44 22.72
CA ALA A 149 9.80 -1.30 22.28
C ALA A 149 10.19 -0.36 23.42
N LEU A 150 9.34 -0.20 24.43
CA LEU A 150 9.52 0.81 25.49
C LEU A 150 9.99 0.26 26.84
N ASN A 151 9.92 -1.04 27.07
CA ASN A 151 10.19 -1.63 28.39
C ASN A 151 11.52 -2.38 28.48
N ASP A 152 12.42 -2.13 27.56
CA ASP A 152 13.70 -2.83 27.52
C ASP A 152 14.88 -1.97 27.97
#